data_f19befa95813de3ab24cbe71c146b8a1
#
_entry.id   f19befa95813de3ab24cbe71c146b8a1
#
_cell.length_a   1.000
_cell.length_b   1.000
_cell.length_c   1.000
_cell.angle_alpha   90.00
_cell.angle_beta   90.00
_cell.angle_gamma   90.00
#
_symmetry.space_group_name_H-M   'P 1'
#
loop_
_entity.id
_entity.type
_entity.pdbx_description
1 polymer ?
#
loop_
_entity_poly.entity_id
_entity_poly.type
_entity_poly.pdbx_seq_one_letter_code
_entity_poly.pdbx_strand_id
1 'polypeptide(L)'
;TTEIYTLSLHDALPISTTIQLTIKQGGKELIQIQDNGGGIPKKELSLAPIQHATSKISKLEDLFETASLGFRGEALSSIGHVADLNITSRTKSGDSGYSIHVNDGVISDTKPIAHEIGTSVKVIEIFDNIPVRKRFLKASNTEFSYIYELVLHYAFVFPTINFVLSHDGKEVLNSSGISDYIDLTQHFFGKKVSEQCVPINFQIGDATFTGVLGVPSLTFSNRNKQIFSVNKRLVKSMVLSKALKIAYKDDIPSNRFPFIYLNIEIPSSSIDINIHPQKQDIKFLSPGFVFDCVPKVVRISLSEANYAREIESIQSPPPSNQPNQSTNLENAFFRTNESSIDELVGLNSTNSFQNDPNQAFTDPNDSNNRSNTILNANSIS
;
A
#
# COMPACT_ATOMS: atom_id res chain seq x y z
N THR A 1 3.31 -3.21 12.41
CA THR A 1 3.84 -1.86 12.11
C THR A 1 3.12 -1.27 10.89
N THR A 2 3.03 -2.02 9.79
CA THR A 2 2.36 -1.57 8.54
C THR A 2 0.90 -1.11 8.76
N GLU A 3 0.17 -1.73 9.68
CA GLU A 3 -1.22 -1.38 10.01
C GLU A 3 -1.36 0.04 10.56
N ILE A 4 -0.42 0.48 11.38
CA ILE A 4 -0.44 1.82 12.00
C ILE A 4 -0.27 2.91 10.94
N TYR A 5 0.60 2.69 9.95
CA TYR A 5 0.80 3.64 8.85
C TYR A 5 -0.44 3.76 7.98
N THR A 6 -1.05 2.62 7.66
CA THR A 6 -2.26 2.57 6.83
C THR A 6 -3.41 3.32 7.50
N LEU A 7 -3.59 3.13 8.80
CA LEU A 7 -4.69 3.74 9.55
C LEU A 7 -4.57 5.26 9.63
N SER A 8 -3.39 5.79 9.90
CA SER A 8 -3.18 7.25 10.00
C SER A 8 -3.25 7.96 8.63
N LEU A 9 -2.75 7.32 7.56
CA LEU A 9 -2.84 7.85 6.20
C LEU A 9 -4.30 7.93 5.70
N HIS A 10 -5.13 6.95 6.03
CA HIS A 10 -6.52 6.91 5.56
C HIS A 10 -7.38 8.09 6.05
N ASP A 11 -7.05 8.69 7.18
CA ASP A 11 -7.80 9.81 7.71
C ASP A 11 -7.43 11.14 7.04
N ALA A 12 -6.22 11.28 6.55
CA ALA A 12 -5.70 12.48 5.89
C ALA A 12 -6.12 12.61 4.41
N LEU A 13 -6.26 11.48 3.71
CA LEU A 13 -6.41 11.40 2.25
C LEU A 13 -7.60 12.16 1.62
N PRO A 14 -8.82 12.24 2.21
CA PRO A 14 -9.96 12.78 1.49
C PRO A 14 -9.94 14.30 1.23
N ILE A 15 -9.18 15.08 2.00
CA ILE A 15 -9.29 16.56 2.02
C ILE A 15 -7.93 17.24 1.82
N SER A 16 -6.84 16.51 1.97
CA SER A 16 -5.47 17.05 1.93
C SER A 16 -4.94 17.10 0.51
N THR A 17 -4.14 18.11 0.20
CA THR A 17 -3.36 18.20 -1.05
C THR A 17 -1.91 17.79 -0.84
N THR A 18 -1.45 17.78 0.40
CA THR A 18 -0.07 17.39 0.76
C THR A 18 -0.07 16.58 2.04
N ILE A 19 0.67 15.48 2.04
CA ILE A 19 0.90 14.62 3.19
C ILE A 19 2.42 14.44 3.35
N GLN A 20 2.93 14.85 4.51
CA GLN A 20 4.33 14.71 4.89
C GLN A 20 4.48 13.59 5.91
N LEU A 21 5.42 12.69 5.66
CA LEU A 21 5.77 11.61 6.57
C LEU A 21 7.21 11.76 7.03
N THR A 22 7.42 11.76 8.34
CA THR A 22 8.76 11.75 8.94
C THR A 22 8.93 10.48 9.75
N ILE A 23 9.93 9.70 9.37
CA ILE A 23 10.21 8.39 9.95
C ILE A 23 11.61 8.41 10.55
N LYS A 24 11.75 7.89 11.77
CA LYS A 24 13.06 7.64 12.38
C LYS A 24 13.21 6.20 12.79
N GLN A 25 14.43 5.66 12.59
CA GLN A 25 14.77 4.27 12.93
C GLN A 25 13.76 3.26 12.38
N GLY A 26 13.34 3.46 11.10
CA GLY A 26 12.33 2.61 10.47
C GLY A 26 10.95 2.66 11.12
N GLY A 27 10.62 3.75 11.82
CA GLY A 27 9.36 3.95 12.53
C GLY A 27 9.32 3.38 13.94
N LYS A 28 10.44 2.88 14.46
CA LYS A 28 10.53 2.40 15.85
C LYS A 28 10.59 3.54 16.84
N GLU A 29 11.35 4.59 16.51
CA GLU A 29 11.52 5.78 17.33
C GLU A 29 10.42 6.80 17.04
N LEU A 30 10.15 7.10 15.76
CA LEU A 30 9.17 8.11 15.37
C LEU A 30 8.48 7.74 14.06
N ILE A 31 7.16 7.88 14.09
CA ILE A 31 6.30 7.97 12.91
C ILE A 31 5.50 9.27 13.06
N GLN A 32 5.75 10.23 12.18
CA GLN A 32 4.95 11.44 12.14
C GLN A 32 4.29 11.54 10.77
N ILE A 33 2.99 11.79 10.77
CA ILE A 33 2.19 12.05 9.57
C ILE A 33 1.53 13.40 9.76
N GLN A 34 1.78 14.31 8.83
CA GLN A 34 1.22 15.66 8.82
C GLN A 34 0.51 15.91 7.52
N ASP A 35 -0.71 16.37 7.59
CA ASP A 35 -1.53 16.78 6.45
C ASP A 35 -1.86 18.28 6.51
N ASN A 36 -2.24 18.84 5.36
CA ASN A 36 -2.74 20.20 5.22
C ASN A 36 -4.26 20.25 4.96
N GLY A 37 -4.99 19.26 5.47
CA GLY A 37 -6.44 19.14 5.30
C GLY A 37 -7.25 20.11 6.15
N GLY A 38 -8.51 19.75 6.41
CA GLY A 38 -9.45 20.61 7.14
C GLY A 38 -9.14 20.79 8.64
N GLY A 39 -8.28 19.95 9.21
CA GLY A 39 -8.04 19.88 10.64
C GLY A 39 -9.21 19.29 11.44
N ILE A 40 -8.98 19.05 12.73
CA ILE A 40 -9.95 18.51 13.69
C ILE A 40 -10.34 19.62 14.67
N PRO A 41 -11.63 19.94 14.85
CA PRO A 41 -12.10 20.91 15.82
C PRO A 41 -11.71 20.52 17.24
N LYS A 42 -11.43 21.50 18.12
CA LYS A 42 -11.07 21.27 19.52
C LYS A 42 -11.99 20.28 20.23
N LYS A 43 -13.30 20.41 20.02
CA LYS A 43 -14.32 19.54 20.68
C LYS A 43 -14.22 18.08 20.23
N GLU A 44 -13.80 17.83 18.99
CA GLU A 44 -13.67 16.50 18.40
C GLU A 44 -12.29 15.91 18.63
N LEU A 45 -11.28 16.75 18.86
CA LEU A 45 -9.90 16.31 19.06
C LEU A 45 -9.75 15.37 20.27
N SER A 46 -10.47 15.66 21.38
CA SER A 46 -10.49 14.80 22.57
C SER A 46 -11.21 13.48 22.34
N LEU A 47 -12.08 13.41 21.34
CA LEU A 47 -12.81 12.20 20.97
C LEU A 47 -12.05 11.32 19.98
N ALA A 48 -11.13 11.90 19.22
CA ALA A 48 -10.38 11.20 18.16
C ALA A 48 -9.67 9.91 18.62
N PRO A 49 -9.04 9.82 19.83
CA PRO A 49 -8.45 8.60 20.32
C PRO A 49 -9.40 7.70 21.12
N ILE A 50 -10.69 8.06 21.27
CA ILE A 50 -11.67 7.24 21.99
C ILE A 50 -12.17 6.12 21.07
N GLN A 51 -12.18 4.90 21.59
CA GLN A 51 -12.68 3.74 20.87
C GLN A 51 -14.15 3.90 20.48
N HIS A 52 -14.48 3.56 19.22
CA HIS A 52 -15.84 3.70 18.64
C HIS A 52 -16.35 5.14 18.46
N ALA A 53 -15.55 6.17 18.79
CA ALA A 53 -15.89 7.53 18.46
C ALA A 53 -15.53 7.81 16.98
N THR A 54 -16.54 8.12 16.18
CA THR A 54 -16.36 8.52 14.77
C THR A 54 -17.37 9.58 14.39
N SER A 55 -16.92 10.65 13.74
CA SER A 55 -17.78 11.67 13.14
C SER A 55 -18.20 11.30 11.71
N LYS A 56 -17.67 10.18 11.16
CA LYS A 56 -17.80 9.82 9.74
C LYS A 56 -19.00 8.92 9.43
N ILE A 57 -19.64 8.31 10.44
CA ILE A 57 -20.77 7.40 10.29
C ILE A 57 -21.84 7.78 11.30
N SER A 58 -23.03 8.09 10.83
CA SER A 58 -24.21 8.38 11.65
C SER A 58 -25.31 7.33 11.49
N LYS A 59 -25.32 6.58 10.38
CA LYS A 59 -26.30 5.55 10.06
C LYS A 59 -25.65 4.29 9.55
N LEU A 60 -26.37 3.16 9.60
CA LEU A 60 -25.87 1.86 9.14
C LEU A 60 -25.62 1.85 7.62
N GLU A 61 -26.41 2.63 6.86
CA GLU A 61 -26.26 2.80 5.40
C GLU A 61 -24.94 3.48 5.05
N ASP A 62 -24.46 4.43 5.87
CA ASP A 62 -23.20 5.11 5.70
C ASP A 62 -22.00 4.12 5.70
N LEU A 63 -22.17 2.94 6.31
CA LEU A 63 -21.15 1.90 6.34
C LEU A 63 -20.86 1.33 4.95
N PHE A 64 -21.85 1.28 4.08
CA PHE A 64 -21.76 0.75 2.71
C PHE A 64 -21.47 1.85 1.68
N GLU A 65 -21.89 3.09 1.95
CA GLU A 65 -21.73 4.22 1.03
C GLU A 65 -20.51 5.09 1.32
N THR A 66 -19.87 4.90 2.49
CA THR A 66 -18.81 5.81 2.93
C THR A 66 -17.59 5.70 2.01
N ALA A 67 -17.35 6.75 1.25
CA ALA A 67 -16.11 6.98 0.50
C ALA A 67 -14.88 7.12 1.42
N SER A 68 -15.09 7.23 2.75
CA SER A 68 -14.01 7.34 3.72
C SER A 68 -13.30 6.01 3.90
N LEU A 69 -11.97 6.03 3.84
CA LEU A 69 -11.11 4.87 4.02
C LEU A 69 -11.11 4.33 5.47
N GLY A 70 -11.51 5.17 6.48
CA GLY A 70 -11.62 4.83 7.90
C GLY A 70 -13.04 5.05 8.42
N PHE A 71 -13.64 4.06 9.12
CA PHE A 71 -14.99 4.16 9.66
C PHE A 71 -15.20 3.54 11.06
N ARG A 72 -14.21 2.83 11.62
CA ARG A 72 -14.38 2.11 12.90
C ARG A 72 -14.06 2.94 14.14
N GLY A 73 -13.37 4.09 14.02
CA GLY A 73 -12.97 4.88 15.18
C GLY A 73 -12.03 4.14 16.16
N GLU A 74 -11.29 3.13 15.69
CA GLU A 74 -10.47 2.27 16.56
C GLU A 74 -8.96 2.48 16.36
N ALA A 75 -8.55 3.14 15.27
CA ALA A 75 -7.17 3.24 14.86
C ALA A 75 -6.30 4.00 15.86
N LEU A 76 -6.65 5.24 16.14
CA LEU A 76 -5.89 6.12 17.05
C LEU A 76 -5.95 5.60 18.49
N SER A 77 -7.09 5.04 18.92
CA SER A 77 -7.21 4.35 20.20
C SER A 77 -6.23 3.20 20.33
N SER A 78 -6.19 2.31 19.33
CA SER A 78 -5.27 1.17 19.33
C SER A 78 -3.80 1.61 19.35
N ILE A 79 -3.45 2.68 18.63
CA ILE A 79 -2.09 3.25 18.63
C ILE A 79 -1.73 3.80 20.01
N GLY A 80 -2.64 4.57 20.65
CA GLY A 80 -2.40 5.16 21.96
C GLY A 80 -2.21 4.16 23.10
N HIS A 81 -2.60 2.89 22.93
CA HIS A 81 -2.33 1.80 23.88
C HIS A 81 -0.95 1.14 23.68
N VAL A 82 -0.31 1.32 22.53
CA VAL A 82 0.94 0.61 22.18
C VAL A 82 2.11 1.53 21.90
N ALA A 83 1.89 2.85 22.00
CA ALA A 83 2.89 3.88 21.74
C ALA A 83 2.50 5.18 22.44
N ASP A 84 3.45 6.07 22.57
CA ASP A 84 3.19 7.45 22.93
C ASP A 84 2.62 8.19 21.69
N LEU A 85 1.36 8.62 21.78
CA LEU A 85 0.62 9.24 20.68
C LEU A 85 0.38 10.73 20.97
N ASN A 86 0.80 11.59 20.06
CA ASN A 86 0.50 13.01 20.11
C ASN A 86 -0.27 13.43 18.85
N ILE A 87 -1.44 14.04 19.04
CA ILE A 87 -2.27 14.54 17.95
C ILE A 87 -2.37 16.04 18.10
N THR A 88 -1.94 16.76 17.08
CA THR A 88 -2.03 18.22 17.00
C THR A 88 -2.84 18.61 15.79
N SER A 89 -3.80 19.50 15.94
CA SER A 89 -4.63 19.90 14.82
C SER A 89 -5.11 21.35 14.95
N ARG A 90 -5.29 21.99 13.78
CA ARG A 90 -5.88 23.32 13.64
C ARG A 90 -6.84 23.31 12.46
N THR A 91 -8.05 23.79 12.70
CA THR A 91 -9.04 24.01 11.62
C THR A 91 -8.83 25.34 10.93
N LYS A 92 -9.33 25.45 9.70
CA LYS A 92 -9.29 26.67 8.91
C LYS A 92 -10.02 27.87 9.58
N SER A 93 -11.06 27.59 10.36
CA SER A 93 -11.84 28.60 11.11
C SER A 93 -11.33 28.81 12.54
N GLY A 94 -10.30 28.08 12.98
CA GLY A 94 -9.75 28.15 14.34
C GLY A 94 -8.61 29.17 14.44
N ASP A 95 -8.65 30.03 15.45
CA ASP A 95 -7.58 31.02 15.72
C ASP A 95 -6.29 30.34 16.22
N SER A 96 -6.41 29.19 16.87
CA SER A 96 -5.30 28.42 17.46
C SER A 96 -5.41 26.95 17.15
N GLY A 97 -4.27 26.27 17.10
CA GLY A 97 -4.21 24.81 17.12
C GLY A 97 -4.40 24.26 18.52
N TYR A 98 -4.69 22.98 18.60
CA TYR A 98 -4.83 22.24 19.86
C TYR A 98 -4.09 20.92 19.76
N SER A 99 -3.53 20.47 20.87
CA SER A 99 -2.87 19.17 20.98
C SER A 99 -3.48 18.34 22.10
N ILE A 100 -3.50 17.04 21.92
CA ILE A 100 -3.75 16.03 22.96
C ILE A 100 -2.62 15.01 22.92
N HIS A 101 -2.38 14.43 24.08
CA HIS A 101 -1.41 13.38 24.28
C HIS A 101 -2.10 12.14 24.82
N VAL A 102 -1.73 10.97 24.30
CA VAL A 102 -2.27 9.67 24.73
C VAL A 102 -1.10 8.75 25.03
N ASN A 103 -1.04 8.26 26.23
CA ASN A 103 -0.04 7.29 26.64
C ASN A 103 -0.71 6.17 27.43
N ASP A 104 -0.44 4.92 27.05
CA ASP A 104 -1.05 3.73 27.64
C ASP A 104 -2.60 3.81 27.73
N GLY A 105 -3.22 4.39 26.70
CA GLY A 105 -4.66 4.61 26.63
C GLY A 105 -5.19 5.78 27.46
N VAL A 106 -4.35 6.46 28.25
CA VAL A 106 -4.73 7.63 29.05
C VAL A 106 -4.64 8.89 28.20
N ILE A 107 -5.76 9.59 28.05
CA ILE A 107 -5.90 10.81 27.26
C ILE A 107 -5.68 12.03 28.15
N SER A 108 -4.75 12.94 27.77
CA SER A 108 -4.53 14.19 28.47
C SER A 108 -5.58 15.26 28.16
N ASP A 109 -5.60 16.33 28.93
CA ASP A 109 -6.36 17.52 28.58
C ASP A 109 -5.86 18.17 27.28
N THR A 110 -6.81 18.76 26.54
CA THR A 110 -6.51 19.49 25.31
C THR A 110 -5.80 20.80 25.60
N LYS A 111 -4.59 21.00 25.06
CA LYS A 111 -3.77 22.21 25.25
C LYS A 111 -3.70 23.04 23.96
N PRO A 112 -3.78 24.37 24.06
CA PRO A 112 -3.56 25.23 22.91
C PRO A 112 -2.09 25.18 22.48
N ILE A 113 -1.84 25.19 21.16
CA ILE A 113 -0.52 25.16 20.57
C ILE A 113 -0.52 25.90 19.22
N ALA A 114 0.62 26.49 18.84
CA ALA A 114 0.80 27.00 17.50
C ALA A 114 0.93 25.85 16.50
N HIS A 115 0.07 25.80 15.50
CA HIS A 115 0.08 24.79 14.45
C HIS A 115 -0.44 25.37 13.14
N GLU A 116 0.02 24.87 12.01
CA GLU A 116 -0.55 25.17 10.70
C GLU A 116 -1.93 24.53 10.54
N ILE A 117 -2.70 24.95 9.52
CA ILE A 117 -4.00 24.32 9.20
C ILE A 117 -3.76 22.89 8.76
N GLY A 118 -4.50 21.95 9.34
CA GLY A 118 -4.34 20.51 9.11
C GLY A 118 -4.15 19.74 10.39
N THR A 119 -3.65 18.50 10.28
CA THR A 119 -3.45 17.61 11.42
C THR A 119 -2.05 16.99 11.38
N SER A 120 -1.41 16.89 12.53
CA SER A 120 -0.16 16.15 12.73
C SER A 120 -0.38 15.06 13.77
N VAL A 121 -0.14 13.82 13.39
CA VAL A 121 -0.16 12.64 14.25
C VAL A 121 1.26 12.16 14.44
N LYS A 122 1.75 12.11 15.69
CA LYS A 122 3.07 11.59 16.05
C LYS A 122 2.91 10.35 16.90
N VAL A 123 3.53 9.27 16.47
CA VAL A 123 3.64 8.00 17.20
C VAL A 123 5.10 7.83 17.57
N ILE A 124 5.38 7.78 18.87
CA ILE A 124 6.73 7.76 19.42
C ILE A 124 6.94 6.43 20.13
N GLU A 125 8.10 5.80 19.93
CA GLU A 125 8.55 4.59 20.62
C GLU A 125 7.53 3.45 20.62
N ILE A 126 7.14 3.02 19.40
CA ILE A 126 6.14 1.97 19.21
C ILE A 126 6.51 0.67 19.95
N PHE A 127 5.55 0.13 20.72
CA PHE A 127 5.69 -1.07 21.57
C PHE A 127 6.70 -0.96 22.70
N ASP A 128 7.09 0.25 23.13
CA ASP A 128 8.01 0.41 24.26
C ASP A 128 7.42 -0.16 25.56
N ASN A 129 6.11 0.06 25.77
CA ASN A 129 5.34 -0.51 26.88
C ASN A 129 4.99 -2.01 26.69
N ILE A 130 5.31 -2.65 25.55
CA ILE A 130 5.02 -4.05 25.25
C ILE A 130 6.29 -4.77 24.76
N PRO A 131 7.23 -5.13 25.67
CA PRO A 131 8.55 -5.69 25.30
C PRO A 131 8.48 -6.92 24.38
N VAL A 132 7.45 -7.76 24.55
CA VAL A 132 7.24 -8.93 23.70
C VAL A 132 7.00 -8.52 22.25
N ARG A 133 6.14 -7.54 21.99
CA ARG A 133 5.88 -7.04 20.63
C ARG A 133 7.07 -6.29 20.06
N LYS A 134 7.79 -5.52 20.87
CA LYS A 134 9.00 -4.79 20.46
C LYS A 134 10.06 -5.74 19.88
N ARG A 135 10.22 -6.95 20.44
CA ARG A 135 11.17 -7.97 19.95
C ARG A 135 10.82 -8.52 18.56
N PHE A 136 9.58 -8.45 18.13
CA PHE A 136 9.17 -8.89 16.79
C PHE A 136 9.36 -7.83 15.71
N LEU A 137 9.74 -6.61 16.05
CA LEU A 137 10.10 -5.59 15.08
C LEU A 137 11.38 -6.02 14.34
N LYS A 138 11.33 -5.99 13.02
CA LYS A 138 12.47 -6.32 12.16
C LYS A 138 13.55 -5.23 12.25
N ALA A 139 14.67 -5.39 11.55
CA ALA A 139 15.70 -4.35 11.42
C ALA A 139 15.08 -3.04 10.88
N SER A 140 15.62 -1.89 11.28
CA SER A 140 15.06 -0.57 10.92
C SER A 140 14.93 -0.38 9.41
N ASN A 141 15.91 -0.83 8.63
CA ASN A 141 15.86 -0.77 7.18
C ASN A 141 14.73 -1.64 6.59
N THR A 142 14.46 -2.80 7.19
CA THR A 142 13.37 -3.69 6.73
C THR A 142 12.00 -3.08 7.04
N GLU A 143 11.82 -2.52 8.24
CA GLU A 143 10.57 -1.84 8.59
C GLU A 143 10.37 -0.60 7.70
N PHE A 144 11.43 0.17 7.45
CA PHE A 144 11.38 1.30 6.56
C PHE A 144 11.01 0.93 5.12
N SER A 145 11.52 -0.20 4.61
CA SER A 145 11.17 -0.69 3.27
C SER A 145 9.67 -0.88 3.10
N TYR A 146 8.98 -1.41 4.11
CA TYR A 146 7.52 -1.58 4.06
C TYR A 146 6.78 -0.24 4.06
N ILE A 147 7.30 0.76 4.81
CA ILE A 147 6.72 2.11 4.83
C ILE A 147 6.90 2.77 3.47
N TYR A 148 8.11 2.72 2.92
CA TYR A 148 8.43 3.28 1.61
C TYR A 148 7.52 2.69 0.52
N GLU A 149 7.42 1.35 0.45
CA GLU A 149 6.55 0.66 -0.49
C GLU A 149 5.08 1.08 -0.34
N LEU A 150 4.60 1.21 0.88
CA LEU A 150 3.23 1.64 1.16
C LEU A 150 2.98 3.07 0.68
N VAL A 151 3.87 4.03 0.99
CA VAL A 151 3.75 5.43 0.56
C VAL A 151 3.82 5.54 -0.95
N LEU A 152 4.73 4.79 -1.59
CA LEU A 152 4.81 4.69 -3.04
C LEU A 152 3.48 4.23 -3.65
N HIS A 153 2.86 3.20 -3.09
CA HIS A 153 1.58 2.69 -3.56
C HIS A 153 0.47 3.74 -3.40
N TYR A 154 0.47 4.51 -2.29
CA TYR A 154 -0.50 5.59 -2.10
C TYR A 154 -0.29 6.75 -3.09
N ALA A 155 0.94 7.06 -3.49
CA ALA A 155 1.20 8.05 -4.52
C ALA A 155 0.57 7.66 -5.87
N PHE A 156 0.53 6.37 -6.21
CA PHE A 156 -0.20 5.89 -7.39
C PHE A 156 -1.72 5.90 -7.21
N VAL A 157 -2.23 5.57 -6.01
CA VAL A 157 -3.69 5.58 -5.76
C VAL A 157 -4.25 7.00 -5.74
N PHE A 158 -3.46 7.98 -5.26
CA PHE A 158 -3.85 9.38 -5.12
C PHE A 158 -2.84 10.30 -5.81
N PRO A 159 -2.75 10.27 -7.14
CA PRO A 159 -1.73 11.03 -7.89
C PRO A 159 -1.89 12.56 -7.74
N THR A 160 -3.06 13.03 -7.32
CA THR A 160 -3.31 14.45 -7.05
C THR A 160 -2.84 14.93 -5.67
N ILE A 161 -2.41 14.00 -4.81
CA ILE A 161 -1.88 14.31 -3.48
C ILE A 161 -0.36 14.25 -3.52
N ASN A 162 0.28 15.28 -2.99
CA ASN A 162 1.74 15.32 -2.84
C ASN A 162 2.16 14.53 -1.60
N PHE A 163 2.89 13.45 -1.80
CA PHE A 163 3.50 12.68 -0.72
C PHE A 163 4.97 13.05 -0.59
N VAL A 164 5.38 13.42 0.61
CA VAL A 164 6.79 13.68 0.95
C VAL A 164 7.17 12.75 2.10
N LEU A 165 8.15 11.89 1.90
CA LEU A 165 8.64 10.95 2.91
C LEU A 165 10.09 11.26 3.26
N SER A 166 10.35 11.49 4.54
CA SER A 166 11.69 11.67 5.10
C SER A 166 12.04 10.52 6.04
N HIS A 167 13.24 9.99 5.93
CA HIS A 167 13.80 8.96 6.81
C HIS A 167 15.13 9.40 7.39
N ASP A 168 15.22 9.40 8.71
CA ASP A 168 16.42 9.84 9.46
C ASP A 168 17.00 11.17 8.97
N GLY A 169 16.09 12.14 8.69
CA GLY A 169 16.42 13.49 8.25
C GLY A 169 16.72 13.67 6.77
N LYS A 170 16.61 12.61 5.94
CA LYS A 170 16.76 12.68 4.48
C LYS A 170 15.41 12.51 3.81
N GLU A 171 15.10 13.36 2.82
CA GLU A 171 13.96 13.14 1.92
C GLU A 171 14.29 11.97 0.98
N VAL A 172 13.41 10.97 0.95
CA VAL A 172 13.61 9.72 0.20
C VAL A 172 12.51 9.44 -0.81
N LEU A 173 11.36 10.14 -0.70
CA LEU A 173 10.28 10.09 -1.66
C LEU A 173 9.60 11.46 -1.71
N ASN A 174 9.33 11.95 -2.91
CA ASN A 174 8.58 13.17 -3.14
C ASN A 174 7.80 13.03 -4.46
N SER A 175 6.46 13.07 -4.39
CA SER A 175 5.60 12.98 -5.57
C SER A 175 5.01 14.35 -5.97
N SER A 176 5.53 15.45 -5.42
CA SER A 176 4.98 16.78 -5.61
C SER A 176 5.03 17.21 -7.07
N GLY A 177 3.88 17.70 -7.56
CA GLY A 177 3.75 18.20 -8.92
C GLY A 177 3.56 17.12 -10.00
N ILE A 178 3.42 15.84 -9.62
CA ILE A 178 3.27 14.74 -10.56
C ILE A 178 1.88 14.13 -10.38
N SER A 179 1.04 14.24 -11.42
CA SER A 179 -0.35 13.73 -11.38
C SER A 179 -0.63 12.65 -12.42
N ASP A 180 0.25 12.46 -13.39
CA ASP A 180 0.12 11.44 -14.44
C ASP A 180 0.82 10.14 -14.03
N TYR A 181 0.26 8.98 -14.40
CA TYR A 181 0.79 7.67 -14.04
C TYR A 181 2.09 7.30 -14.75
N ILE A 182 2.29 7.78 -15.99
CA ILE A 182 3.54 7.57 -16.74
C ILE A 182 4.64 8.41 -16.09
N ASP A 183 4.35 9.66 -15.75
CA ASP A 183 5.30 10.55 -15.07
C ASP A 183 5.66 10.03 -13.68
N LEU A 184 4.68 9.53 -12.89
CA LEU A 184 4.94 8.85 -11.63
C LEU A 184 5.83 7.60 -11.83
N THR A 185 5.55 6.83 -12.88
CA THR A 185 6.38 5.66 -13.21
C THR A 185 7.80 6.08 -13.57
N GLN A 186 7.97 7.14 -14.37
CA GLN A 186 9.29 7.68 -14.71
C GLN A 186 10.03 8.18 -13.46
N HIS A 187 9.33 8.89 -12.59
CA HIS A 187 9.92 9.47 -11.39
C HIS A 187 10.42 8.39 -10.41
N PHE A 188 9.62 7.36 -10.14
CA PHE A 188 9.94 6.33 -9.14
C PHE A 188 10.71 5.13 -9.67
N PHE A 189 10.56 4.78 -10.95
CA PHE A 189 11.17 3.59 -11.54
C PHE A 189 12.15 3.90 -12.68
N GLY A 190 12.27 5.18 -13.04
CA GLY A 190 13.18 5.66 -14.07
C GLY A 190 12.62 5.60 -15.49
N LYS A 191 13.27 6.38 -16.38
CA LYS A 191 12.85 6.58 -17.77
C LYS A 191 12.74 5.27 -18.57
N LYS A 192 13.71 4.34 -18.39
CA LYS A 192 13.70 3.04 -19.08
C LYS A 192 12.46 2.18 -18.76
N VAL A 193 11.90 2.31 -17.56
CA VAL A 193 10.67 1.60 -17.17
C VAL A 193 9.47 2.31 -17.76
N SER A 194 9.38 3.64 -17.65
CA SER A 194 8.22 4.40 -18.14
C SER A 194 8.06 4.32 -19.67
N GLU A 195 9.15 4.28 -20.44
CA GLU A 195 9.11 4.11 -21.89
C GLU A 195 8.55 2.74 -22.33
N GLN A 196 8.57 1.77 -21.44
CA GLN A 196 7.99 0.44 -21.64
C GLN A 196 6.60 0.30 -21.01
N CYS A 197 6.00 1.40 -20.57
CA CYS A 197 4.68 1.42 -19.98
C CYS A 197 3.67 2.08 -20.90
N VAL A 198 2.40 1.69 -20.76
CA VAL A 198 1.27 2.25 -21.48
C VAL A 198 0.16 2.61 -20.49
N PRO A 199 -0.58 3.70 -20.71
CA PRO A 199 -1.67 4.09 -19.83
C PRO A 199 -2.86 3.16 -19.98
N ILE A 200 -3.65 3.05 -18.91
CA ILE A 200 -4.96 2.39 -18.87
C ILE A 200 -6.00 3.48 -18.60
N ASN A 201 -6.98 3.60 -19.49
CA ASN A 201 -8.14 4.46 -19.27
C ASN A 201 -9.34 3.91 -20.05
N PHE A 202 -10.14 3.07 -19.40
CA PHE A 202 -11.28 2.39 -20.01
C PHE A 202 -12.50 2.44 -19.11
N GLN A 203 -13.67 2.52 -19.73
CA GLN A 203 -14.96 2.33 -19.06
C GLN A 203 -15.67 1.10 -19.67
N ILE A 204 -16.11 0.18 -18.83
CA ILE A 204 -16.87 -1.00 -19.22
C ILE A 204 -18.11 -1.08 -18.30
N GLY A 205 -19.27 -0.76 -18.85
CA GLY A 205 -20.48 -0.58 -18.04
C GLY A 205 -20.30 0.50 -16.99
N ASP A 206 -20.59 0.18 -15.74
CA ASP A 206 -20.42 1.10 -14.58
C ASP A 206 -19.02 1.04 -13.97
N ALA A 207 -18.10 0.28 -14.55
CA ALA A 207 -16.74 0.16 -14.06
C ALA A 207 -15.77 1.03 -14.86
N THR A 208 -14.91 1.77 -14.17
CA THR A 208 -13.80 2.55 -14.73
C THR A 208 -12.48 1.90 -14.36
N PHE A 209 -11.59 1.74 -15.32
CA PHE A 209 -10.26 1.17 -15.18
C PHE A 209 -9.24 2.26 -15.54
N THR A 210 -8.40 2.64 -14.59
CA THR A 210 -7.34 3.63 -14.80
C THR A 210 -6.01 3.11 -14.28
N GLY A 211 -4.91 3.62 -14.81
CA GLY A 211 -3.58 3.23 -14.33
C GLY A 211 -2.54 3.16 -15.44
N VAL A 212 -1.59 2.25 -15.26
CA VAL A 212 -0.46 2.05 -16.17
C VAL A 212 -0.04 0.58 -16.15
N LEU A 213 0.34 0.04 -17.30
CA LEU A 213 0.84 -1.33 -17.43
C LEU A 213 2.12 -1.39 -18.28
N GLY A 214 2.99 -2.33 -17.96
CA GLY A 214 4.21 -2.60 -18.73
C GLY A 214 3.94 -3.46 -19.96
N VAL A 215 4.67 -3.20 -21.05
CA VAL A 215 4.67 -4.11 -22.21
C VAL A 215 5.25 -5.48 -21.81
N PRO A 216 5.01 -6.56 -22.59
CA PRO A 216 5.44 -7.93 -22.24
C PRO A 216 6.94 -8.10 -21.99
N SER A 217 7.80 -7.23 -22.54
CA SER A 217 9.24 -7.24 -22.26
C SER A 217 9.61 -6.73 -20.86
N LEU A 218 8.73 -5.91 -20.22
CA LEU A 218 8.95 -5.36 -18.89
C LEU A 218 8.40 -6.31 -17.82
N THR A 219 9.24 -7.20 -17.34
CA THR A 219 8.84 -8.21 -16.33
C THR A 219 9.80 -8.29 -15.16
N PHE A 220 9.29 -8.68 -13.99
CA PHE A 220 10.01 -8.80 -12.72
C PHE A 220 9.97 -10.25 -12.20
N SER A 221 10.88 -10.57 -11.27
CA SER A 221 10.97 -11.89 -10.63
C SER A 221 9.89 -12.12 -9.56
N ASN A 222 9.27 -11.06 -9.07
CA ASN A 222 8.24 -11.11 -8.03
C ASN A 222 7.06 -10.20 -8.38
N ARG A 223 6.02 -10.21 -7.53
CA ARG A 223 4.78 -9.44 -7.73
C ARG A 223 4.80 -8.04 -7.10
N ASN A 224 5.93 -7.57 -6.58
CA ASN A 224 5.99 -6.29 -5.85
C ASN A 224 5.67 -5.08 -6.74
N LYS A 225 5.74 -5.25 -8.07
CA LYS A 225 5.36 -4.22 -9.04
C LYS A 225 3.94 -4.39 -9.59
N GLN A 226 3.12 -5.23 -8.93
CA GLN A 226 1.69 -5.36 -9.22
C GLN A 226 0.90 -4.64 -8.13
N ILE A 227 0.48 -3.42 -8.40
CA ILE A 227 -0.25 -2.56 -7.48
C ILE A 227 -1.70 -2.51 -7.95
N PHE A 228 -2.61 -2.89 -7.06
CA PHE A 228 -4.05 -2.83 -7.34
C PHE A 228 -4.76 -1.94 -6.36
N SER A 229 -5.69 -1.12 -6.85
CA SER A 229 -6.66 -0.43 -6.01
C SER A 229 -8.08 -0.63 -6.53
N VAL A 230 -9.04 -0.68 -5.62
CA VAL A 230 -10.48 -0.73 -5.93
C VAL A 230 -11.17 0.34 -5.10
N ASN A 231 -11.87 1.25 -5.77
CA ASN A 231 -12.49 2.41 -5.15
C ASN A 231 -11.50 3.16 -4.23
N LYS A 232 -10.29 3.42 -4.76
CA LYS A 232 -9.17 4.10 -4.06
C LYS A 232 -8.65 3.36 -2.81
N ARG A 233 -8.94 2.07 -2.66
CA ARG A 233 -8.38 1.21 -1.61
C ARG A 233 -7.30 0.31 -2.18
N LEU A 234 -6.12 0.32 -1.60
CA LEU A 234 -5.07 -0.65 -1.93
C LEU A 234 -5.53 -2.06 -1.57
N VAL A 235 -5.43 -2.98 -2.51
CA VAL A 235 -5.88 -4.35 -2.33
C VAL A 235 -4.82 -5.37 -2.74
N LYS A 236 -4.70 -6.44 -1.96
CA LYS A 236 -3.89 -7.62 -2.29
C LYS A 236 -4.82 -8.72 -2.79
N SER A 237 -5.24 -8.64 -4.07
CA SER A 237 -6.22 -9.55 -4.62
C SER A 237 -5.58 -10.64 -5.49
N MET A 238 -5.73 -11.89 -5.06
CA MET A 238 -5.33 -13.04 -5.87
C MET A 238 -6.18 -13.20 -7.14
N VAL A 239 -7.42 -12.71 -7.11
CA VAL A 239 -8.32 -12.73 -8.27
C VAL A 239 -7.77 -11.81 -9.36
N LEU A 240 -7.40 -10.55 -9.01
CA LEU A 240 -6.79 -9.59 -9.93
C LEU A 240 -5.45 -10.11 -10.47
N SER A 241 -4.58 -10.65 -9.60
CA SER A 241 -3.31 -11.23 -10.04
C SER A 241 -3.48 -12.41 -11.01
N LYS A 242 -4.50 -13.26 -10.81
CA LYS A 242 -4.82 -14.36 -11.74
C LYS A 242 -5.38 -13.83 -13.05
N ALA A 243 -6.30 -12.86 -13.04
CA ALA A 243 -6.85 -12.25 -14.24
C ALA A 243 -5.74 -11.57 -15.07
N LEU A 244 -4.81 -10.86 -14.40
CA LEU A 244 -3.64 -10.29 -15.05
C LEU A 244 -2.75 -11.36 -15.68
N LYS A 245 -2.51 -12.48 -15.00
CA LYS A 245 -1.73 -13.61 -15.56
C LYS A 245 -2.39 -14.19 -16.80
N ILE A 246 -3.72 -14.25 -16.87
CA ILE A 246 -4.46 -14.68 -18.05
C ILE A 246 -4.28 -13.70 -19.20
N ALA A 247 -4.26 -12.37 -18.90
CA ALA A 247 -4.05 -11.34 -19.92
C ALA A 247 -2.71 -11.47 -20.64
N TYR A 248 -1.64 -11.82 -19.90
CA TYR A 248 -0.27 -11.95 -20.41
C TYR A 248 0.16 -13.41 -20.67
N LYS A 249 -0.76 -14.37 -20.67
CA LYS A 249 -0.44 -15.82 -20.61
C LYS A 249 0.57 -16.28 -21.67
N ASP A 250 0.42 -15.79 -22.89
CA ASP A 250 1.21 -16.21 -24.03
C ASP A 250 2.39 -15.27 -24.33
N ASP A 251 2.46 -14.12 -23.66
CA ASP A 251 3.39 -13.03 -23.93
C ASP A 251 4.59 -13.00 -22.98
N ILE A 252 4.45 -13.61 -21.77
CA ILE A 252 5.51 -13.59 -20.74
C ILE A 252 5.75 -15.00 -20.18
N PRO A 253 7.00 -15.32 -19.73
CA PRO A 253 7.31 -16.57 -19.05
C PRO A 253 6.48 -16.76 -17.77
N SER A 254 6.12 -17.99 -17.46
CA SER A 254 5.21 -18.33 -16.34
C SER A 254 5.73 -17.93 -14.94
N ASN A 255 7.06 -17.78 -14.79
CA ASN A 255 7.75 -17.38 -13.57
C ASN A 255 8.09 -15.88 -13.51
N ARG A 256 7.60 -15.09 -14.47
CA ARG A 256 7.79 -13.64 -14.53
C ARG A 256 6.46 -12.92 -14.28
N PHE A 257 6.55 -11.66 -13.84
CA PHE A 257 5.41 -10.84 -13.46
C PHE A 257 5.50 -9.49 -14.15
N PRO A 258 4.43 -9.03 -14.84
CA PRO A 258 4.43 -7.72 -15.48
C PRO A 258 4.38 -6.58 -14.45
N PHE A 259 4.86 -5.41 -14.86
CA PHE A 259 4.59 -4.16 -14.15
C PHE A 259 3.15 -3.74 -14.38
N ILE A 260 2.43 -3.37 -13.31
CA ILE A 260 1.10 -2.78 -13.40
C ILE A 260 0.77 -1.95 -12.15
N TYR A 261 0.17 -0.79 -12.37
CA TYR A 261 -0.75 -0.17 -11.44
C TYR A 261 -2.13 -0.14 -12.08
N LEU A 262 -3.13 -0.71 -11.41
CA LEU A 262 -4.50 -0.77 -11.88
C LEU A 262 -5.45 -0.31 -10.77
N ASN A 263 -6.15 0.80 -11.04
CA ASN A 263 -7.29 1.25 -10.25
C ASN A 263 -8.58 0.83 -10.93
N ILE A 264 -9.50 0.27 -10.16
CA ILE A 264 -10.84 -0.13 -10.61
C ILE A 264 -11.85 0.63 -9.76
N GLU A 265 -12.66 1.48 -10.38
CA GLU A 265 -13.79 2.12 -9.73
C GLU A 265 -15.07 1.41 -10.18
N ILE A 266 -15.81 0.88 -9.22
CA ILE A 266 -17.04 0.10 -9.44
C ILE A 266 -18.08 0.43 -8.37
N PRO A 267 -19.39 0.22 -8.63
CA PRO A 267 -20.42 0.42 -7.62
C PRO A 267 -20.12 -0.37 -6.35
N SER A 268 -20.30 0.26 -5.20
CA SER A 268 -20.05 -0.38 -3.88
C SER A 268 -20.88 -1.64 -3.67
N SER A 269 -22.05 -1.72 -4.31
CA SER A 269 -22.91 -2.91 -4.33
C SER A 269 -22.30 -4.12 -5.05
N SER A 270 -21.20 -3.95 -5.78
CA SER A 270 -20.53 -5.04 -6.54
C SER A 270 -19.39 -5.72 -5.76
N ILE A 271 -19.05 -5.18 -4.59
CA ILE A 271 -17.94 -5.66 -3.76
C ILE A 271 -18.33 -5.82 -2.30
N ASP A 272 -17.71 -6.78 -1.62
CA ASP A 272 -17.70 -6.88 -0.17
C ASP A 272 -16.30 -6.53 0.35
N ILE A 273 -16.23 -5.48 1.17
CA ILE A 273 -14.99 -4.92 1.74
C ILE A 273 -14.74 -5.49 3.15
N ASN A 274 -15.75 -6.07 3.79
CA ASN A 274 -15.69 -6.44 5.20
C ASN A 274 -15.21 -7.89 5.44
N ILE A 275 -14.25 -8.37 4.64
CA ILE A 275 -13.79 -9.77 4.71
C ILE A 275 -12.59 -9.96 5.63
N HIS A 276 -11.72 -8.96 5.74
CA HIS A 276 -10.49 -9.05 6.51
C HIS A 276 -10.34 -7.87 7.48
N PRO A 277 -9.86 -8.07 8.73
CA PRO A 277 -9.66 -6.98 9.69
C PRO A 277 -8.81 -5.83 9.12
N GLN A 278 -7.80 -6.15 8.32
CA GLN A 278 -6.89 -5.18 7.69
C GLN A 278 -7.46 -4.54 6.41
N LYS A 279 -8.64 -4.97 5.92
CA LYS A 279 -9.30 -4.45 4.70
C LYS A 279 -8.39 -4.44 3.45
N GLN A 280 -7.32 -5.22 3.44
CA GLN A 280 -6.40 -5.37 2.31
C GLN A 280 -6.92 -6.36 1.27
N ASP A 281 -7.97 -7.10 1.58
CA ASP A 281 -8.63 -8.02 0.67
C ASP A 281 -10.07 -7.58 0.43
N ILE A 282 -10.54 -7.78 -0.78
CA ILE A 282 -11.92 -7.51 -1.19
C ILE A 282 -12.47 -8.73 -1.92
N LYS A 283 -13.76 -8.96 -1.75
CA LYS A 283 -14.47 -9.97 -2.53
C LYS A 283 -15.35 -9.30 -3.57
N PHE A 284 -15.06 -9.58 -4.82
CA PHE A 284 -15.97 -9.25 -5.91
C PHE A 284 -17.19 -10.18 -5.82
N LEU A 285 -18.39 -9.63 -5.78
CA LEU A 285 -19.62 -10.43 -5.75
C LEU A 285 -19.76 -11.29 -7.02
N SER A 286 -19.25 -10.77 -8.15
CA SER A 286 -19.12 -11.51 -9.40
C SER A 286 -17.64 -11.62 -9.80
N PRO A 287 -16.90 -12.68 -9.40
CA PRO A 287 -15.52 -12.87 -9.82
C PRO A 287 -15.37 -12.99 -11.35
N GLY A 288 -16.40 -13.47 -12.05
CA GLY A 288 -16.44 -13.56 -13.53
C GLY A 288 -16.20 -12.19 -14.17
N PHE A 289 -16.76 -11.12 -13.61
CA PHE A 289 -16.53 -9.76 -14.08
C PHE A 289 -15.04 -9.41 -14.18
N VAL A 290 -14.25 -9.77 -13.16
CA VAL A 290 -12.80 -9.48 -13.12
C VAL A 290 -12.07 -10.26 -14.20
N PHE A 291 -12.41 -11.56 -14.38
CA PHE A 291 -11.79 -12.42 -15.38
C PHE A 291 -12.17 -12.06 -16.81
N ASP A 292 -13.31 -11.41 -17.01
CA ASP A 292 -13.76 -10.95 -18.33
C ASP A 292 -13.18 -9.57 -18.65
N CYS A 293 -13.20 -8.61 -17.69
CA CYS A 293 -12.84 -7.23 -17.95
C CYS A 293 -11.33 -6.98 -17.88
N VAL A 294 -10.61 -7.48 -16.87
CA VAL A 294 -9.19 -7.18 -16.71
C VAL A 294 -8.33 -7.66 -17.89
N PRO A 295 -8.48 -8.92 -18.37
CA PRO A 295 -7.74 -9.35 -19.56
C PRO A 295 -8.09 -8.54 -20.82
N LYS A 296 -9.35 -8.14 -20.97
CA LYS A 296 -9.80 -7.33 -22.11
C LYS A 296 -9.14 -5.95 -22.07
N VAL A 297 -9.19 -5.25 -20.94
CA VAL A 297 -8.57 -3.92 -20.74
C VAL A 297 -7.07 -4.00 -21.04
N VAL A 298 -6.36 -4.96 -20.46
CA VAL A 298 -4.91 -5.12 -20.66
C VAL A 298 -4.57 -5.33 -22.13
N ARG A 299 -5.26 -6.24 -22.82
CA ARG A 299 -5.00 -6.56 -24.23
C ARG A 299 -5.30 -5.39 -25.16
N ILE A 300 -6.38 -4.63 -24.92
CA ILE A 300 -6.70 -3.43 -25.70
C ILE A 300 -5.62 -2.38 -25.50
N SER A 301 -5.22 -2.06 -24.24
CA SER A 301 -4.16 -1.10 -23.98
C SER A 301 -2.84 -1.47 -24.67
N LEU A 302 -2.45 -2.75 -24.63
CA LEU A 302 -1.24 -3.21 -25.31
C LEU A 302 -1.34 -3.10 -26.84
N SER A 303 -2.51 -3.42 -27.43
CA SER A 303 -2.70 -3.33 -28.90
C SER A 303 -2.69 -1.90 -29.39
N GLU A 304 -3.34 -0.97 -28.67
CA GLU A 304 -3.32 0.46 -29.00
C GLU A 304 -1.93 1.05 -28.94
N ALA A 305 -1.13 0.68 -27.94
CA ALA A 305 0.24 1.13 -27.82
C ALA A 305 1.17 0.59 -28.94
N ASN A 306 0.97 -0.66 -29.36
CA ASN A 306 1.72 -1.23 -30.48
C ASN A 306 1.38 -0.50 -31.78
N TYR A 307 0.09 -0.25 -32.02
CA TYR A 307 -0.35 0.49 -33.19
C TYR A 307 0.21 1.92 -33.24
N ALA A 308 0.21 2.63 -32.10
CA ALA A 308 0.78 3.98 -32.00
C ALA A 308 2.29 3.98 -32.31
N ARG A 309 3.05 3.02 -31.78
CA ARG A 309 4.49 2.86 -32.06
C ARG A 309 4.78 2.54 -33.53
N GLU A 310 3.96 1.73 -34.18
CA GLU A 310 4.08 1.43 -35.60
C GLU A 310 3.90 2.72 -36.44
N ILE A 311 2.89 3.54 -36.15
CA ILE A 311 2.68 4.82 -36.83
C ILE A 311 3.88 5.76 -36.64
N GLU A 312 4.38 5.91 -35.42
CA GLU A 312 5.56 6.75 -35.14
C GLU A 312 6.80 6.26 -35.90
N SER A 313 6.99 4.94 -36.02
CA SER A 313 8.10 4.36 -36.78
C SER A 313 8.00 4.61 -38.28
N ILE A 314 6.79 4.69 -38.82
CA ILE A 314 6.56 5.00 -40.25
C ILE A 314 6.77 6.49 -40.53
N GLN A 315 6.46 7.36 -39.57
CA GLN A 315 6.60 8.82 -39.70
C GLN A 315 8.00 9.34 -39.40
N SER A 316 8.87 8.54 -38.77
CA SER A 316 10.25 8.89 -38.47
C SER A 316 11.08 8.76 -39.74
N PRO A 317 11.87 9.77 -40.16
CA PRO A 317 12.79 9.62 -41.29
C PRO A 317 13.82 8.51 -40.99
N PRO A 318 14.25 7.73 -41.98
CA PRO A 318 15.24 6.68 -41.77
C PRO A 318 16.50 7.24 -41.13
N PRO A 319 17.14 6.53 -40.18
CA PRO A 319 18.34 7.01 -39.52
C PRO A 319 19.43 7.22 -40.55
N SER A 320 19.98 8.43 -40.63
CA SER A 320 21.13 8.74 -41.45
C SER A 320 22.29 7.87 -40.99
N ASN A 321 22.85 7.06 -41.92
CA ASN A 321 24.02 6.23 -41.70
C ASN A 321 25.22 7.07 -41.26
N GLN A 322 25.49 7.15 -39.98
CA GLN A 322 26.79 7.47 -39.44
C GLN A 322 27.46 6.20 -38.93
N PRO A 323 28.74 5.96 -39.19
CA PRO A 323 29.40 4.70 -38.82
C PRO A 323 29.53 4.57 -37.32
N ASN A 324 29.03 3.45 -36.81
CA ASN A 324 29.09 3.01 -35.42
C ASN A 324 30.55 3.02 -34.91
N GLN A 325 30.81 3.84 -33.90
CA GLN A 325 31.85 3.52 -32.91
C GLN A 325 31.14 2.83 -31.74
N SER A 326 31.31 1.51 -31.70
CA SER A 326 30.88 0.63 -30.63
C SER A 326 31.65 0.93 -29.34
N THR A 327 30.98 1.44 -28.34
CA THR A 327 31.52 1.43 -26.98
C THR A 327 30.62 0.52 -26.11
N ASN A 328 31.25 -0.56 -25.66
CA ASN A 328 30.73 -1.53 -24.70
C ASN A 328 30.48 -0.89 -23.31
N LEU A 329 29.41 -0.15 -23.15
CA LEU A 329 29.00 0.44 -21.86
C LEU A 329 27.55 0.08 -21.44
N GLU A 330 26.82 -0.67 -22.27
CA GLU A 330 25.39 -0.89 -22.01
C GLU A 330 25.07 -1.97 -20.97
N ASN A 331 26.02 -2.86 -20.66
CA ASN A 331 25.76 -3.95 -19.69
C ASN A 331 26.06 -3.60 -18.22
N ALA A 332 26.62 -2.43 -17.94
CA ALA A 332 26.90 -2.01 -16.55
C ALA A 332 25.70 -1.29 -15.89
N PHE A 333 24.80 -0.67 -16.69
CA PHE A 333 23.72 0.17 -16.16
C PHE A 333 22.47 -0.59 -15.71
N PHE A 334 22.23 -1.80 -16.22
CA PHE A 334 21.10 -2.63 -15.77
C PHE A 334 21.30 -3.21 -14.37
N ARG A 335 22.54 -3.36 -13.91
CA ARG A 335 22.86 -3.80 -12.54
C ARG A 335 22.79 -2.67 -11.51
N THR A 336 22.97 -1.42 -11.92
CA THR A 336 23.06 -0.28 -11.00
C THR A 336 21.70 0.30 -10.58
N ASN A 337 20.63 0.12 -11.36
CA ASN A 337 19.32 0.68 -10.99
C ASN A 337 18.45 -0.27 -10.15
N GLU A 338 18.62 -1.59 -10.26
CA GLU A 338 18.06 -2.52 -9.24
C GLU A 338 18.83 -2.38 -7.92
N SER A 339 20.16 -2.17 -7.98
CA SER A 339 20.98 -1.95 -6.80
C SER A 339 20.79 -0.57 -6.15
N SER A 340 20.37 0.47 -6.87
CA SER A 340 20.23 1.81 -6.29
C SER A 340 18.97 1.94 -5.41
N ILE A 341 17.90 1.25 -5.72
CA ILE A 341 16.72 1.18 -4.84
C ILE A 341 17.00 0.17 -3.72
N ASP A 342 17.65 -0.95 -4.01
CA ASP A 342 18.06 -1.94 -3.03
C ASP A 342 19.21 -1.43 -2.12
N GLU A 343 20.10 -0.56 -2.61
CA GLU A 343 21.14 0.10 -1.81
C GLU A 343 20.61 1.22 -0.91
N LEU A 344 19.65 2.02 -1.40
CA LEU A 344 18.97 3.04 -0.57
C LEU A 344 18.09 2.41 0.51
N VAL A 345 17.59 1.19 0.30
CA VAL A 345 16.68 0.49 1.20
C VAL A 345 17.33 -0.69 1.92
N GLY A 346 18.58 -1.07 1.57
CA GLY A 346 19.33 -2.13 2.25
C GLY A 346 18.76 -3.53 2.04
N LEU A 347 18.11 -3.79 0.90
CA LEU A 347 17.49 -5.08 0.60
C LEU A 347 18.46 -6.03 -0.12
N ASN A 348 19.46 -6.52 0.59
CA ASN A 348 20.07 -7.82 0.29
C ASN A 348 19.47 -8.87 1.22
N SER A 349 18.34 -9.45 0.86
CA SER A 349 17.82 -10.66 1.50
C SER A 349 17.56 -11.74 0.46
N THR A 350 18.59 -12.53 0.18
CA THR A 350 18.44 -13.92 -0.21
C THR A 350 17.79 -14.67 0.93
N ASN A 351 16.48 -14.87 0.88
CA ASN A 351 15.81 -15.94 1.60
C ASN A 351 14.71 -16.50 0.71
N SER A 352 15.09 -17.56 0.02
CA SER A 352 14.20 -18.52 -0.62
C SER A 352 13.35 -19.21 0.44
N PHE A 353 12.11 -18.84 0.59
CA PHE A 353 11.11 -19.71 1.20
C PHE A 353 10.62 -20.71 0.15
N GLN A 354 11.21 -21.89 0.13
CA GLN A 354 10.59 -23.08 -0.43
C GLN A 354 9.46 -23.49 0.51
N ASN A 355 8.23 -23.24 0.13
CA ASN A 355 7.08 -23.91 0.72
C ASN A 355 6.91 -25.27 0.03
N ASP A 356 7.32 -26.32 0.72
CA ASP A 356 6.99 -27.70 0.41
C ASP A 356 5.59 -28.00 0.97
N PRO A 357 4.60 -28.44 0.16
CA PRO A 357 3.22 -28.64 0.61
C PRO A 357 2.98 -29.95 1.38
N ASN A 358 4.02 -30.71 1.81
CA ASN A 358 3.87 -32.03 2.41
C ASN A 358 4.54 -32.20 3.78
N GLN A 359 4.52 -31.20 4.65
CA GLN A 359 4.84 -31.46 6.06
C GLN A 359 3.58 -31.41 6.91
N ALA A 360 3.11 -32.62 7.24
CA ALA A 360 2.12 -32.86 8.27
C ALA A 360 2.66 -32.40 9.63
N PHE A 361 1.85 -31.64 10.36
CA PHE A 361 2.07 -31.28 11.76
C PHE A 361 2.17 -32.55 12.61
N THR A 362 3.32 -32.83 13.19
CA THR A 362 3.47 -33.72 14.31
C THR A 362 3.65 -32.91 15.59
N ASP A 363 2.71 -33.03 16.49
CA ASP A 363 2.69 -32.45 17.84
C ASP A 363 3.78 -33.08 18.72
N PRO A 364 4.63 -32.32 19.43
CA PRO A 364 5.70 -32.87 20.26
C PRO A 364 5.25 -33.07 21.71
N ASN A 365 4.12 -33.75 21.97
CA ASN A 365 3.75 -34.17 23.32
C ASN A 365 3.00 -35.51 23.31
N ASP A 366 3.68 -36.59 22.92
CA ASP A 366 3.22 -37.92 23.24
C ASP A 366 4.42 -38.82 23.58
N SER A 367 4.87 -38.70 24.81
CA SER A 367 5.76 -39.67 25.47
C SER A 367 5.23 -39.90 26.87
N ASN A 368 4.39 -40.91 27.00
CA ASN A 368 4.30 -41.85 28.12
C ASN A 368 2.94 -42.57 28.14
N ASN A 369 2.84 -43.77 27.66
CA ASN A 369 2.50 -44.92 28.49
C ASN A 369 2.35 -46.19 27.63
N ARG A 370 3.34 -47.05 27.73
CA ARG A 370 3.15 -48.49 27.54
C ARG A 370 2.79 -49.08 28.89
N SER A 371 1.71 -49.79 29.00
CA SER A 371 1.65 -51.15 29.54
C SER A 371 0.20 -51.53 29.91
N ASN A 372 -0.24 -52.61 29.28
CA ASN A 372 -1.05 -53.72 29.81
C ASN A 372 -2.30 -53.38 30.64
N THR A 373 -3.48 -53.84 30.32
CA THR A 373 -3.90 -55.23 30.47
C THR A 373 -5.40 -55.35 30.12
N ILE A 374 -5.72 -56.44 29.47
CA ILE A 374 -7.03 -57.03 29.25
C ILE A 374 -7.80 -57.13 30.57
N LEU A 375 -9.11 -56.86 30.60
CA LEU A 375 -10.14 -57.76 31.14
C LEU A 375 -11.53 -57.10 31.16
N ASN A 376 -12.39 -57.71 30.44
CA ASN A 376 -13.81 -58.05 30.65
C ASN A 376 -14.74 -57.28 31.60
N ALA A 377 -15.86 -56.98 31.00
CA ALA A 377 -17.20 -57.47 31.42
C ALA A 377 -18.06 -56.61 32.34
N ASN A 378 -19.22 -56.31 31.78
CA ASN A 378 -20.56 -56.38 32.35
C ASN A 378 -21.07 -55.36 33.39
N SER A 379 -22.11 -54.72 32.92
CA SER A 379 -23.47 -54.68 33.56
C SER A 379 -23.80 -53.63 34.61
N ILE A 380 -24.89 -52.92 34.33
CA ILE A 380 -26.06 -52.59 35.19
C ILE A 380 -25.85 -51.42 36.15
N SER A 381 -26.42 -50.31 35.83
CA SER A 381 -27.65 -49.72 36.45
C SER A 381 -27.89 -48.33 35.82
#